data_977373c37b5d842d6779c566c3f47228
#
_entry.id   977373c37b5d842d6779c566c3f47228
#
_cell.length_a   1.000
_cell.length_b   1.000
_cell.length_c   1.000
_cell.angle_alpha   90.00
_cell.angle_beta   90.00
_cell.angle_gamma   90.00
#
_symmetry.space_group_name_H-M   'P 1'
#
loop_
_entity.id
_entity.type
_entity.pdbx_description
1 polymer ?
#
loop_
_entity_poly.entity_id
_entity_poly.type
_entity_poly.pdbx_seq_one_letter_code
_entity_poly.pdbx_strand_id
1 'polypeptide(L)'
;MEERKVSEEMLAKVSGGALKEEDKDGIICWLRARKDFGESLESTLAQAKQDYLGKVDFYDLTDTDDKHVSLDALLGYITEYWEEV
;
A
#
# COMPACT_ATOMS: atom_id res chain seq x y z
N MET A 1 -2.89 -16.65 -12.49
CA MET A 1 -1.46 -16.63 -12.16
C MET A 1 -0.70 -15.56 -12.91
N GLU A 2 -0.89 -15.46 -14.21
CA GLU A 2 -0.20 -14.46 -14.98
C GLU A 2 -0.65 -13.05 -14.69
N GLU A 3 -1.92 -12.87 -14.42
CA GLU A 3 -2.46 -11.57 -14.03
C GLU A 3 -1.81 -11.06 -12.76
N ARG A 4 -1.64 -11.93 -11.78
CA ARG A 4 -1.00 -11.59 -10.53
C ARG A 4 0.45 -11.18 -10.75
N LYS A 5 1.15 -11.91 -11.60
CA LYS A 5 2.54 -11.63 -11.93
C LYS A 5 2.68 -10.29 -12.63
N VAL A 6 1.78 -9.99 -13.54
CA VAL A 6 1.77 -8.70 -14.23
C VAL A 6 1.54 -7.57 -13.23
N SER A 7 0.63 -7.77 -12.29
CA SER A 7 0.36 -6.78 -11.26
C SER A 7 1.60 -6.49 -10.42
N GLU A 8 2.33 -7.52 -10.04
CA GLU A 8 3.56 -7.37 -9.28
C GLU A 8 4.62 -6.61 -10.07
N GLU A 9 4.73 -6.90 -11.35
CA GLU A 9 5.65 -6.19 -12.23
C GLU A 9 5.31 -4.72 -12.34
N MET A 10 4.02 -4.41 -12.42
CA MET A 10 3.58 -3.02 -12.48
C MET A 10 3.91 -2.28 -11.19
N LEU A 11 3.69 -2.90 -10.05
CA LEU A 11 4.03 -2.30 -8.77
C LEU A 11 5.54 -2.08 -8.64
N ALA A 12 6.32 -3.04 -9.07
CA ALA A 12 7.77 -2.92 -9.04
C ALA A 12 8.25 -1.77 -9.93
N LYS A 13 7.63 -1.58 -11.10
CA LYS A 13 7.98 -0.47 -12.00
C LYS A 13 7.63 0.87 -11.39
N VAL A 14 6.51 0.95 -10.68
CA VAL A 14 6.06 2.20 -10.08
C VAL A 14 6.92 2.57 -8.88
N SER A 15 7.24 1.59 -8.03
CA SER A 15 7.96 1.84 -6.79
C SER A 15 9.47 1.61 -6.88
N GLY A 16 9.92 0.88 -7.88
CA GLY A 16 11.33 0.50 -8.00
C GLY A 16 11.71 -0.68 -7.13
N GLY A 17 10.81 -1.19 -6.31
CA GLY A 17 11.05 -2.33 -5.43
C GLY A 17 9.78 -2.73 -4.72
N ALA A 18 9.90 -3.60 -3.73
CA ALA A 18 8.78 -4.06 -2.91
C ALA A 18 8.80 -3.37 -1.55
N LEU A 19 7.68 -3.32 -0.87
CA LEU A 19 7.64 -2.83 0.50
C LEU A 19 8.47 -3.74 1.41
N LYS A 20 9.09 -3.14 2.40
CA LYS A 20 9.80 -3.90 3.43
C LYS A 20 8.78 -4.69 4.24
N GLU A 21 9.18 -5.86 4.72
CA GLU A 21 8.29 -6.76 5.46
C GLU A 21 7.58 -6.07 6.61
N GLU A 22 8.33 -5.32 7.40
CA GLU A 22 7.76 -4.63 8.57
C GLU A 22 6.72 -3.59 8.17
N ASP A 23 6.95 -2.89 7.06
CA ASP A 23 6.01 -1.89 6.56
C ASP A 23 4.78 -2.55 5.97
N LYS A 24 4.98 -3.64 5.24
CA LYS A 24 3.89 -4.45 4.71
C LYS A 24 2.99 -4.96 5.83
N ASP A 25 3.58 -5.51 6.88
CA ASP A 25 2.83 -6.03 8.02
C ASP A 25 2.01 -4.93 8.68
N GLY A 26 2.61 -3.75 8.85
CA GLY A 26 1.91 -2.61 9.42
C GLY A 26 0.72 -2.18 8.59
N ILE A 27 0.91 -2.11 7.28
CA ILE A 27 -0.18 -1.75 6.37
C ILE A 27 -1.28 -2.80 6.39
N ILE A 28 -0.93 -4.07 6.36
CA ILE A 28 -1.91 -5.15 6.41
C ILE A 28 -2.72 -5.11 7.70
N CYS A 29 -2.07 -4.85 8.82
CA CYS A 29 -2.73 -4.70 10.12
C CYS A 29 -3.74 -3.55 10.08
N TRP A 30 -3.34 -2.42 9.52
CA TRP A 30 -4.19 -1.25 9.38
C TRP A 30 -5.40 -1.55 8.47
N LEU A 31 -5.17 -2.22 7.35
CA LEU A 31 -6.24 -2.58 6.42
C LEU A 31 -7.23 -3.55 7.06
N ARG A 32 -6.71 -4.52 7.81
CA ARG A 32 -7.56 -5.50 8.49
C ARG A 32 -8.48 -4.81 9.49
N ALA A 33 -7.95 -3.87 10.26
CA ALA A 33 -8.74 -3.12 11.22
C ALA A 33 -9.84 -2.32 10.52
N ARG A 34 -9.52 -1.66 9.42
CA ARG A 34 -10.51 -0.88 8.69
C ARG A 34 -11.59 -1.78 8.08
N LYS A 35 -11.19 -2.93 7.57
CA LYS A 35 -12.14 -3.89 7.00
C LYS A 35 -13.08 -4.44 8.09
N ASP A 36 -12.54 -4.68 9.28
CA ASP A 36 -13.33 -5.13 10.42
C ASP A 36 -14.35 -4.08 10.86
N PHE A 37 -14.04 -2.81 10.67
CA PHE A 37 -14.98 -1.71 10.95
C PHE A 37 -16.01 -1.51 9.84
N GLY A 38 -15.94 -2.27 8.77
CA GLY A 38 -16.88 -2.15 7.67
C GLY A 38 -16.52 -1.08 6.65
N GLU A 39 -15.28 -0.59 6.67
CA GLU A 39 -14.82 0.39 5.70
C GLU A 39 -14.67 -0.24 4.33
N SER A 40 -14.86 0.56 3.27
CA SER A 40 -14.67 0.10 1.90
C SER A 40 -13.22 0.36 1.46
N LEU A 41 -12.84 -0.26 0.35
CA LEU A 41 -11.53 0.01 -0.24
C LEU A 41 -11.42 1.48 -0.65
N GLU A 42 -12.45 2.05 -1.24
CA GLU A 42 -12.44 3.47 -1.64
C GLU A 42 -12.21 4.40 -0.46
N SER A 43 -12.93 4.16 0.63
CA SER A 43 -12.78 4.94 1.85
C SER A 43 -11.37 4.79 2.43
N THR A 44 -10.83 3.59 2.38
CA THR A 44 -9.50 3.30 2.88
C THR A 44 -8.42 3.97 2.03
N LEU A 45 -8.58 3.94 0.70
CA LEU A 45 -7.65 4.64 -0.20
C LEU A 45 -7.68 6.15 0.02
N ALA A 46 -8.87 6.70 0.21
CA ALA A 46 -9.01 8.14 0.48
C ALA A 46 -8.31 8.53 1.79
N GLN A 47 -8.45 7.71 2.81
CA GLN A 47 -7.79 7.98 4.09
C GLN A 47 -6.28 7.89 3.97
N ALA A 48 -5.77 6.87 3.27
CA ALA A 48 -4.33 6.72 3.06
C ALA A 48 -3.75 7.91 2.30
N LYS A 49 -4.46 8.37 1.28
CA LYS A 49 -4.06 9.54 0.51
C LYS A 49 -3.98 10.79 1.39
N GLN A 50 -4.99 10.99 2.23
CA GLN A 50 -5.04 12.11 3.15
C GLN A 50 -3.88 12.07 4.14
N ASP A 51 -3.62 10.91 4.70
CA ASP A 51 -2.53 10.73 5.67
C ASP A 51 -1.16 10.94 5.03
N TYR A 52 -1.01 10.48 3.80
CA TYR A 52 0.24 10.64 3.05
C TYR A 52 0.49 12.12 2.74
N LEU A 53 -0.49 12.80 2.17
CA LEU A 53 -0.34 14.20 1.76
C LEU A 53 -0.23 15.15 2.96
N GLY A 54 -0.89 14.80 4.05
CA GLY A 54 -0.83 15.57 5.29
C GLY A 54 0.38 15.27 6.15
N LYS A 55 1.23 14.35 5.70
CA LYS A 55 2.41 13.91 6.45
C LYS A 55 2.06 13.37 7.83
N VAL A 56 0.92 12.69 7.91
CA VAL A 56 0.47 12.04 9.13
C VAL A 56 1.00 10.63 9.20
N ASP A 57 0.88 9.89 8.09
CA ASP A 57 1.32 8.49 8.04
C ASP A 57 1.68 8.11 6.61
N PHE A 58 2.48 7.06 6.44
CA PHE A 58 2.88 6.48 5.15
C PHE A 58 3.77 7.37 4.28
N TYR A 59 3.94 8.62 4.60
CA TYR A 59 4.64 9.58 3.74
C TYR A 59 6.15 9.35 3.67
N ASP A 60 6.71 8.66 4.66
CA ASP A 60 8.16 8.43 4.77
C ASP A 60 8.56 6.98 4.52
N LEU A 61 7.66 6.18 3.95
CA LEU A 61 7.98 4.79 3.65
C LEU A 61 9.04 4.69 2.57
N THR A 62 9.93 3.72 2.74
CA THR A 62 10.93 3.39 1.72
C THR A 62 10.78 1.92 1.35
N ASP A 63 11.11 1.60 0.10
CA ASP A 63 11.04 0.23 -0.38
C ASP A 63 12.35 -0.53 -0.09
N THR A 64 12.44 -1.77 -0.58
CA THR A 64 13.62 -2.61 -0.38
C THR A 64 14.86 -2.07 -1.06
N ASP A 65 14.71 -1.15 -1.98
CA ASP A 65 15.82 -0.46 -2.66
C ASP A 65 16.16 0.88 -2.02
N ASP A 66 15.59 1.16 -0.86
CA ASP A 66 15.75 2.40 -0.12
C ASP A 66 15.24 3.63 -0.89
N LYS A 67 14.29 3.41 -1.79
CA LYS A 67 13.65 4.49 -2.52
C LYS A 67 12.34 4.86 -1.85
N HIS A 68 12.05 6.14 -1.87
CA HIS A 68 10.81 6.65 -1.29
C HIS A 68 9.60 6.10 -2.02
N VAL A 69 8.64 5.56 -1.27
CA VAL A 69 7.39 5.04 -1.83
C VAL A 69 6.49 6.20 -2.19
N SER A 70 6.14 6.31 -3.48
CA SER A 70 5.24 7.37 -3.95
C SER A 70 3.82 7.11 -3.50
N LEU A 71 2.98 8.15 -3.57
CA LEU A 71 1.56 8.00 -3.24
C LEU A 71 0.89 6.97 -4.16
N ASP A 72 1.18 7.02 -5.45
CA ASP A 72 0.60 6.07 -6.41
C ASP A 72 1.01 4.63 -6.08
N ALA A 73 2.26 4.42 -5.72
CA ALA A 73 2.74 3.11 -5.31
C ALA A 73 2.05 2.64 -4.03
N LEU A 74 1.89 3.53 -3.06
CA LEU A 74 1.21 3.21 -1.82
C LEU A 74 -0.23 2.77 -2.07
N LEU A 75 -0.96 3.52 -2.88
CA LEU A 75 -2.34 3.18 -3.20
C LEU A 75 -2.44 1.84 -3.94
N GLY A 76 -1.47 1.56 -4.80
CA GLY A 76 -1.37 0.27 -5.48
C GLY A 76 -1.17 -0.88 -4.52
N TYR A 77 -0.26 -0.74 -3.56
CA TYR A 77 -0.04 -1.75 -2.53
C TYR A 77 -1.30 -1.99 -1.69
N ILE A 78 -1.96 -0.92 -1.27
CA ILE A 78 -3.17 -1.03 -0.47
C ILE A 78 -4.26 -1.79 -1.24
N THR A 79 -4.44 -1.46 -2.52
CA THR A 79 -5.44 -2.12 -3.35
C THR A 79 -5.16 -3.62 -3.45
N GLU A 80 -3.92 -3.99 -3.63
CA GLU A 80 -3.53 -5.39 -3.71
C GLU A 80 -3.72 -6.12 -2.39
N TYR A 81 -3.27 -5.53 -1.29
CA TYR A 81 -3.36 -6.16 0.02
C TYR A 81 -4.79 -6.22 0.54
N TRP A 82 -5.65 -5.34 0.09
CA TRP A 82 -7.06 -5.33 0.51
C TRP A 82 -7.73 -6.66 0.24
N GLU A 83 -7.35 -7.32 -0.84
CA GLU A 83 -7.91 -8.63 -1.19
C GLU A 83 -7.38 -9.75 -0.31
N GLU A 84 -6.28 -9.52 0.38
CA GLU A 84 -5.66 -10.52 1.24
C GLU A 84 -6.13 -10.45 2.70
N VAL A 85 -6.83 -9.41 3.07
CA VAL A 85 -7.28 -9.24 4.46
C VAL A 85 -8.78 -9.52 4.67
#